data_39fc5ee98296977c2855c9fffa5bd5f0
#
_entry.id   39fc5ee98296977c2855c9fffa5bd5f0
#
_cell.length_a   1.000
_cell.length_b   1.000
_cell.length_c   1.000
_cell.angle_alpha   90.00
_cell.angle_beta   90.00
_cell.angle_gamma   90.00
#
_symmetry.space_group_name_H-M   'P 1'
#
loop_
_entity.id
_entity.type
_entity.pdbx_description
1 polymer ?
#
loop_
_entity_poly.entity_id
_entity_poly.type
_entity_poly.pdbx_seq_one_letter_code
_entity_poly.pdbx_strand_id
1 'polypeptide(L)'
;MLEHIDTSLIDWSRAQFALTAIYHWIFVPLTLGLAVIMGIMETMYYRTGDEFWKRTAKFWMKLFGINFAIGVATGLILEFEFGTNWSNYSWFVGDIFGAPLAIEGILAFFMEATFIAVMFFGWDKVSKKFHLASTWLTGLGATISAWWILVANAWMQNPVGMEFNPDTVRNEMVDFWAVALSPTAVNKFFHTVLSGWVLGAVFVVGVACWFLLKKRNKKFALSSIKIAAWVGLVSALLSAWTGDGSGYQVAQTQPMKLAAMEGYYEGQQGAGLVAIGMLNPEKKAYNDGQDPFLFRIEIPKMLSLLAERKLDGFVPGITDLIEGGYQLKDGTQALSAEEKIERGKTAIGALAAYRAAQAADNDAEAVEAAKVLKENVAYFGYGYIKDVNDLVPNVPLTFYAFRVMVMLGGYFILFFIVVLFLAYKRDLSKMKWMHWVALLTIPLGYLAGQAGWVVAECGRQPWAIRDMLPTMAAISKLDVSSVQTTFFIFLLLFTVMLIAGVGIMVKAIKKGPEN
;
A
#
# COMPACT_ATOMS: atom_id res chain seq x y z
N MET A 1 19.70 -0.88 -26.24
CA MET A 1 18.52 -1.70 -25.88
C MET A 1 17.28 -0.86 -25.51
N LEU A 2 17.40 0.44 -25.28
CA LEU A 2 16.31 1.36 -24.88
C LEU A 2 15.90 2.38 -25.95
N GLU A 3 16.50 2.33 -27.14
CA GLU A 3 16.30 3.38 -28.17
C GLU A 3 14.88 3.49 -28.74
N HIS A 4 14.01 2.51 -28.49
CA HIS A 4 12.64 2.46 -29.06
C HIS A 4 11.57 1.94 -28.10
N ILE A 5 11.66 2.22 -26.78
CA ILE A 5 10.50 1.94 -25.91
C ILE A 5 9.47 3.05 -26.16
N ASP A 6 8.31 2.65 -26.66
CA ASP A 6 7.17 3.55 -26.83
C ASP A 6 6.69 4.02 -25.44
N THR A 7 6.76 5.31 -25.17
CA THR A 7 6.29 5.91 -23.92
C THR A 7 4.82 5.59 -23.65
N SER A 8 4.02 5.44 -24.70
CA SER A 8 2.62 5.01 -24.62
C SER A 8 2.48 3.62 -24.02
N LEU A 9 3.39 2.67 -24.32
CA LEU A 9 3.39 1.34 -23.71
C LEU A 9 3.60 1.40 -22.18
N ILE A 10 4.52 2.27 -21.73
CA ILE A 10 4.80 2.48 -20.32
C ILE A 10 3.55 3.01 -19.62
N ASP A 11 2.92 4.03 -20.17
CA ASP A 11 1.75 4.68 -19.58
C ASP A 11 0.55 3.74 -19.52
N TRP A 12 0.27 2.96 -20.56
CA TRP A 12 -0.81 1.98 -20.56
C TRP A 12 -0.56 0.81 -19.60
N SER A 13 0.68 0.32 -19.52
CA SER A 13 1.05 -0.73 -18.56
C SER A 13 0.90 -0.26 -17.11
N ARG A 14 1.31 0.98 -16.81
CA ARG A 14 1.10 1.62 -15.50
C ARG A 14 -0.38 1.82 -15.20
N ALA A 15 -1.14 2.31 -16.18
CA ALA A 15 -2.58 2.54 -16.02
C ALA A 15 -3.32 1.23 -15.74
N GLN A 16 -2.98 0.13 -16.44
CA GLN A 16 -3.60 -1.18 -16.22
C GLN A 16 -3.29 -1.72 -14.83
N PHE A 17 -2.03 -1.68 -14.39
CA PHE A 17 -1.66 -2.09 -13.04
C PHE A 17 -2.37 -1.24 -11.97
N ALA A 18 -2.40 0.08 -12.14
CA ALA A 18 -3.10 0.98 -11.23
C ALA A 18 -4.61 0.68 -11.17
N LEU A 19 -5.24 0.41 -12.32
CA LEU A 19 -6.64 0.03 -12.40
C LEU A 19 -6.91 -1.23 -11.56
N THR A 20 -6.15 -2.30 -11.78
CA THR A 20 -6.32 -3.58 -11.07
C THR A 20 -6.06 -3.42 -9.57
N ALA A 21 -4.99 -2.70 -9.20
CA ALA A 21 -4.66 -2.44 -7.80
C ALA A 21 -5.73 -1.62 -7.07
N ILE A 22 -6.29 -0.58 -7.71
CA ILE A 22 -7.37 0.25 -7.15
C ILE A 22 -8.62 -0.60 -6.91
N TYR A 23 -9.03 -1.42 -7.89
CA TYR A 23 -10.19 -2.30 -7.72
C TYR A 23 -9.96 -3.37 -6.66
N HIS A 24 -8.80 -4.02 -6.65
CA HIS A 24 -8.45 -5.01 -5.64
C HIS A 24 -8.47 -4.40 -4.23
N TRP A 25 -7.94 -3.20 -4.06
CA TRP A 25 -7.92 -2.51 -2.77
C TRP A 25 -9.29 -2.00 -2.28
N ILE A 26 -10.35 -2.08 -3.07
CA ILE A 26 -11.72 -1.90 -2.57
C ILE A 26 -12.12 -3.08 -1.66
N PHE A 27 -11.67 -4.30 -1.97
CA PHE A 27 -12.12 -5.52 -1.29
C PHE A 27 -11.21 -5.96 -0.13
N VAL A 28 -9.89 -5.83 -0.28
CA VAL A 28 -8.90 -6.31 0.69
C VAL A 28 -9.07 -5.70 2.09
N PRO A 29 -9.12 -4.37 2.28
CA PRO A 29 -9.19 -3.80 3.61
C PRO A 29 -10.52 -4.11 4.32
N LEU A 30 -11.62 -4.21 3.57
CA LEU A 30 -12.90 -4.62 4.13
C LEU A 30 -12.88 -6.09 4.58
N THR A 31 -12.22 -6.98 3.82
CA THR A 31 -12.01 -8.38 4.21
C THR A 31 -11.25 -8.47 5.55
N LEU A 32 -10.11 -7.78 5.67
CA LEU A 32 -9.29 -7.80 6.89
C LEU A 32 -10.05 -7.27 8.10
N GLY A 33 -10.77 -6.17 7.95
CA GLY A 33 -11.53 -5.56 9.05
C GLY A 33 -12.74 -6.38 9.46
N LEU A 34 -13.52 -6.90 8.52
CA LEU A 34 -14.67 -7.77 8.83
C LEU A 34 -14.25 -9.07 9.50
N ALA A 35 -13.11 -9.67 9.09
CA ALA A 35 -12.59 -10.90 9.68
C ALA A 35 -12.41 -10.78 11.19
N VAL A 36 -11.80 -9.68 11.65
CA VAL A 36 -11.58 -9.44 13.07
C VAL A 36 -12.90 -9.19 13.81
N ILE A 37 -13.78 -8.34 13.26
CA ILE A 37 -15.03 -7.96 13.90
C ILE A 37 -15.96 -9.18 14.02
N MET A 38 -16.12 -9.98 12.96
CA MET A 38 -16.94 -11.19 13.04
C MET A 38 -16.33 -12.26 13.94
N GLY A 39 -15.00 -12.40 13.97
CA GLY A 39 -14.29 -13.30 14.88
C GLY A 39 -14.53 -12.94 16.35
N ILE A 40 -14.53 -11.65 16.70
CA ILE A 40 -14.89 -11.18 18.05
C ILE A 40 -16.35 -11.55 18.37
N MET A 41 -17.29 -11.31 17.44
CA MET A 41 -18.71 -11.63 17.65
C MET A 41 -18.94 -13.13 17.82
N GLU A 42 -18.27 -13.97 17.05
CA GLU A 42 -18.34 -15.42 17.23
C GLU A 42 -17.68 -15.89 18.52
N THR A 43 -16.60 -15.24 18.96
CA THR A 43 -15.98 -15.48 20.27
C THR A 43 -16.98 -15.18 21.39
N MET A 44 -17.81 -14.12 21.26
CA MET A 44 -18.89 -13.83 22.20
C MET A 44 -19.94 -14.96 22.21
N TYR A 45 -20.34 -15.48 21.04
CA TYR A 45 -21.21 -16.66 20.96
C TYR A 45 -20.60 -17.87 21.64
N TYR A 46 -19.34 -18.19 21.39
CA TYR A 46 -18.67 -19.34 22.00
C TYR A 46 -18.64 -19.24 23.52
N ARG A 47 -18.38 -18.03 24.08
CA ARG A 47 -18.26 -17.81 25.53
C ARG A 47 -19.61 -17.76 26.24
N THR A 48 -20.64 -17.20 25.62
CA THR A 48 -21.94 -16.93 26.27
C THR A 48 -23.00 -17.96 25.92
N GLY A 49 -22.87 -18.66 24.80
CA GLY A 49 -23.90 -19.53 24.24
C GLY A 49 -25.14 -18.79 23.71
N ASP A 50 -25.15 -17.43 23.72
CA ASP A 50 -26.30 -16.64 23.29
C ASP A 50 -26.41 -16.66 21.76
N GLU A 51 -27.50 -17.23 21.23
CA GLU A 51 -27.84 -17.33 19.82
C GLU A 51 -27.91 -15.96 19.13
N PHE A 52 -28.09 -14.88 19.87
CA PHE A 52 -28.00 -13.52 19.37
C PHE A 52 -26.64 -13.27 18.70
N TRP A 53 -25.55 -13.68 19.33
CA TRP A 53 -24.21 -13.49 18.80
C TRP A 53 -23.93 -14.38 17.59
N LYS A 54 -24.49 -15.62 17.55
CA LYS A 54 -24.41 -16.49 16.38
C LYS A 54 -25.06 -15.83 15.16
N ARG A 55 -26.28 -15.30 15.31
CA ARG A 55 -26.99 -14.59 14.23
C ARG A 55 -26.27 -13.33 13.79
N THR A 56 -25.71 -12.59 14.76
CA THR A 56 -24.93 -11.38 14.48
C THR A 56 -23.68 -11.71 13.67
N ALA A 57 -22.91 -12.72 14.09
CA ALA A 57 -21.72 -13.17 13.36
C ALA A 57 -22.06 -13.65 11.94
N LYS A 58 -23.09 -14.49 11.79
CA LYS A 58 -23.58 -14.97 10.47
C LYS A 58 -23.90 -13.84 9.49
N PHE A 59 -24.51 -12.75 9.97
CA PHE A 59 -24.80 -11.60 9.13
C PHE A 59 -23.54 -10.96 8.57
N TRP A 60 -22.55 -10.67 9.43
CA TRP A 60 -21.29 -10.07 9.01
C TRP A 60 -20.44 -11.03 8.18
N MET A 61 -20.45 -12.33 8.48
CA MET A 61 -19.80 -13.36 7.64
C MET A 61 -20.38 -13.40 6.24
N LYS A 62 -21.69 -13.22 6.06
CA LYS A 62 -22.30 -13.16 4.74
C LYS A 62 -21.76 -11.98 3.92
N LEU A 63 -21.61 -10.80 4.53
CA LEU A 63 -21.04 -9.64 3.86
C LEU A 63 -19.55 -9.84 3.57
N PHE A 64 -18.82 -10.44 4.52
CA PHE A 64 -17.44 -10.86 4.33
C PHE A 64 -17.29 -11.77 3.10
N GLY A 65 -18.11 -12.82 2.99
CA GLY A 65 -18.00 -13.78 1.89
C GLY A 65 -18.28 -13.18 0.51
N ILE A 66 -19.26 -12.26 0.40
CA ILE A 66 -19.53 -11.53 -0.84
C ILE A 66 -18.31 -10.70 -1.24
N ASN A 67 -17.73 -9.99 -0.29
CA ASN A 67 -16.56 -9.15 -0.49
C ASN A 67 -15.32 -9.97 -0.84
N PHE A 68 -15.08 -11.05 -0.08
CA PHE A 68 -13.92 -11.93 -0.22
C PHE A 68 -13.86 -12.58 -1.61
N ALA A 69 -14.98 -13.10 -2.13
CA ALA A 69 -15.02 -13.76 -3.43
C ALA A 69 -14.55 -12.84 -4.57
N ILE A 70 -14.93 -11.56 -4.53
CA ILE A 70 -14.51 -10.58 -5.54
C ILE A 70 -13.04 -10.17 -5.30
N GLY A 71 -12.64 -10.03 -4.03
CA GLY A 71 -11.26 -9.73 -3.65
C GLY A 71 -10.28 -10.77 -4.20
N VAL A 72 -10.57 -12.07 -4.06
CA VAL A 72 -9.75 -13.15 -4.59
C VAL A 72 -9.65 -13.07 -6.12
N ALA A 73 -10.76 -12.85 -6.82
CA ALA A 73 -10.76 -12.77 -8.28
C ALA A 73 -9.89 -11.60 -8.80
N THR A 74 -9.98 -10.43 -8.18
CA THR A 74 -9.16 -9.26 -8.56
C THR A 74 -7.69 -9.44 -8.17
N GLY A 75 -7.39 -10.13 -7.07
CA GLY A 75 -6.04 -10.45 -6.62
C GLY A 75 -5.30 -11.37 -7.59
N LEU A 76 -5.96 -12.44 -8.04
CA LEU A 76 -5.39 -13.35 -9.04
C LEU A 76 -5.01 -12.62 -10.34
N ILE A 77 -5.86 -11.71 -10.81
CA ILE A 77 -5.55 -10.93 -12.02
C ILE A 77 -4.32 -10.04 -11.78
N LEU A 78 -4.21 -9.40 -10.62
CA LEU A 78 -3.06 -8.58 -10.26
C LEU A 78 -1.76 -9.39 -10.25
N GLU A 79 -1.77 -10.62 -9.75
CA GLU A 79 -0.61 -11.52 -9.79
C GLU A 79 -0.22 -11.89 -11.22
N PHE A 80 -1.19 -12.21 -12.08
CA PHE A 80 -0.91 -12.50 -13.48
C PHE A 80 -0.28 -11.34 -14.25
N GLU A 81 -0.57 -10.09 -13.88
CA GLU A 81 0.02 -8.91 -14.51
C GLU A 81 1.54 -8.85 -14.34
N PHE A 82 2.10 -9.41 -13.28
CA PHE A 82 3.56 -9.49 -13.10
C PHE A 82 4.22 -10.36 -14.18
N GLY A 83 3.56 -11.44 -14.61
CA GLY A 83 4.05 -12.29 -15.70
C GLY A 83 3.76 -11.75 -17.10
N THR A 84 2.66 -11.04 -17.28
CA THR A 84 2.23 -10.53 -18.59
C THR A 84 2.81 -9.14 -18.90
N ASN A 85 2.50 -8.15 -18.10
CA ASN A 85 2.84 -6.74 -18.37
C ASN A 85 4.20 -6.33 -17.80
N TRP A 86 4.71 -7.05 -16.80
CA TRP A 86 5.90 -6.70 -16.01
C TRP A 86 6.95 -7.83 -16.00
N SER A 87 7.12 -8.53 -17.12
CA SER A 87 8.00 -9.70 -17.19
C SER A 87 9.48 -9.37 -16.93
N ASN A 88 9.96 -8.18 -17.35
CA ASN A 88 11.32 -7.75 -17.06
C ASN A 88 11.52 -7.50 -15.55
N TYR A 89 10.51 -6.93 -14.87
CA TYR A 89 10.50 -6.83 -13.42
C TYR A 89 10.59 -8.22 -12.78
N SER A 90 9.70 -9.13 -13.18
CA SER A 90 9.64 -10.49 -12.62
C SER A 90 10.94 -11.27 -12.81
N TRP A 91 11.59 -11.08 -13.96
CA TRP A 91 12.93 -11.62 -14.19
C TRP A 91 13.97 -11.02 -13.25
N PHE A 92 14.01 -9.68 -13.13
CA PHE A 92 15.02 -8.96 -12.37
C PHE A 92 14.97 -9.22 -10.86
N VAL A 93 13.78 -9.47 -10.30
CA VAL A 93 13.62 -9.77 -8.87
C VAL A 93 13.75 -11.24 -8.52
N GLY A 94 13.53 -12.13 -9.48
CA GLY A 94 13.74 -13.58 -9.34
C GLY A 94 13.04 -14.18 -8.11
N ASP A 95 13.83 -14.83 -7.26
CA ASP A 95 13.39 -15.52 -6.06
C ASP A 95 12.97 -14.58 -4.92
N ILE A 96 13.45 -13.33 -4.92
CA ILE A 96 13.09 -12.34 -3.89
C ILE A 96 11.58 -12.02 -3.92
N PHE A 97 10.97 -12.03 -5.10
CA PHE A 97 9.53 -11.87 -5.27
C PHE A 97 8.81 -13.23 -5.32
N GLY A 98 9.41 -14.21 -5.96
CA GLY A 98 8.82 -15.54 -6.14
C GLY A 98 8.65 -16.32 -4.83
N ALA A 99 9.59 -16.24 -3.88
CA ALA A 99 9.49 -16.94 -2.61
C ALA A 99 8.32 -16.40 -1.73
N PRO A 100 8.16 -15.10 -1.50
CA PRO A 100 6.99 -14.55 -0.82
C PRO A 100 5.66 -14.96 -1.46
N LEU A 101 5.52 -14.86 -2.78
CA LEU A 101 4.29 -15.24 -3.49
C LEU A 101 4.01 -16.75 -3.40
N ALA A 102 5.03 -17.60 -3.49
CA ALA A 102 4.86 -19.04 -3.34
C ALA A 102 4.36 -19.40 -1.93
N ILE A 103 4.94 -18.79 -0.89
CA ILE A 103 4.51 -18.99 0.49
C ILE A 103 3.09 -18.45 0.70
N GLU A 104 2.75 -17.31 0.12
CA GLU A 104 1.38 -16.77 0.13
C GLU A 104 0.40 -17.78 -0.46
N GLY A 105 0.64 -18.27 -1.67
CA GLY A 105 -0.22 -19.24 -2.34
C GLY A 105 -0.36 -20.53 -1.56
N ILE A 106 0.74 -21.11 -1.09
CA ILE A 106 0.72 -22.41 -0.39
C ILE A 106 0.13 -22.29 1.02
N LEU A 107 0.57 -21.32 1.80
CA LEU A 107 0.20 -21.23 3.21
C LEU A 107 -1.11 -20.45 3.41
N ALA A 108 -1.20 -19.24 2.88
CA ALA A 108 -2.33 -18.36 3.11
C ALA A 108 -3.58 -18.81 2.34
N PHE A 109 -3.48 -18.94 1.03
CA PHE A 109 -4.62 -19.28 0.17
C PHE A 109 -5.21 -20.66 0.49
N PHE A 110 -4.38 -21.70 0.70
CA PHE A 110 -4.90 -23.02 1.08
C PHE A 110 -5.54 -23.00 2.47
N MET A 111 -5.00 -22.23 3.41
CA MET A 111 -5.61 -22.07 4.74
C MET A 111 -6.97 -21.38 4.63
N GLU A 112 -7.06 -20.29 3.88
CA GLU A 112 -8.32 -19.59 3.62
C GLU A 112 -9.35 -20.49 2.95
N ALA A 113 -8.98 -21.13 1.84
CA ALA A 113 -9.87 -22.01 1.07
C ALA A 113 -10.41 -23.19 1.91
N THR A 114 -9.57 -23.74 2.80
CA THR A 114 -9.97 -24.84 3.68
C THR A 114 -10.96 -24.38 4.77
N PHE A 115 -10.64 -23.31 5.48
CA PHE A 115 -11.41 -22.91 6.66
C PHE A 115 -12.63 -22.07 6.31
N ILE A 116 -12.67 -21.37 5.17
CA ILE A 116 -13.83 -20.61 4.75
C ILE A 116 -15.06 -21.51 4.53
N ALA A 117 -14.85 -22.71 4.00
CA ALA A 117 -15.95 -23.68 3.83
C ALA A 117 -16.55 -24.13 5.18
N VAL A 118 -15.70 -24.35 6.18
CA VAL A 118 -16.15 -24.67 7.55
C VAL A 118 -16.88 -23.49 8.16
N MET A 119 -16.34 -22.27 8.01
CA MET A 119 -16.93 -21.03 8.52
C MET A 119 -18.34 -20.78 7.98
N PHE A 120 -18.60 -21.07 6.71
CA PHE A 120 -19.95 -20.90 6.11
C PHE A 120 -20.91 -22.05 6.38
N PHE A 121 -20.43 -23.29 6.29
CA PHE A 121 -21.27 -24.49 6.26
C PHE A 121 -21.14 -25.38 7.49
N GLY A 122 -20.25 -25.05 8.44
CA GLY A 122 -19.93 -25.87 9.59
C GLY A 122 -20.76 -25.63 10.84
N TRP A 123 -21.61 -24.59 10.92
CA TRP A 123 -22.29 -24.13 12.13
C TRP A 123 -22.95 -25.22 12.98
N ASP A 124 -23.61 -26.16 12.34
CA ASP A 124 -24.33 -27.25 13.02
C ASP A 124 -23.71 -28.63 12.69
N LYS A 125 -22.52 -28.66 12.03
CA LYS A 125 -21.84 -29.88 11.60
C LYS A 125 -20.55 -30.17 12.37
N VAL A 126 -19.95 -29.14 12.98
CA VAL A 126 -18.70 -29.26 13.73
C VAL A 126 -18.87 -28.69 15.14
N SER A 127 -17.93 -28.97 16.03
CA SER A 127 -17.97 -28.40 17.38
C SER A 127 -17.84 -26.87 17.34
N LYS A 128 -18.48 -26.16 18.28
CA LYS A 128 -18.41 -24.69 18.40
C LYS A 128 -16.96 -24.18 18.46
N LYS A 129 -16.08 -24.95 19.15
CA LYS A 129 -14.65 -24.60 19.26
C LYS A 129 -13.95 -24.67 17.91
N PHE A 130 -14.20 -25.74 17.13
CA PHE A 130 -13.58 -25.91 15.81
C PHE A 130 -14.12 -24.89 14.81
N HIS A 131 -15.42 -24.56 14.87
CA HIS A 131 -16.01 -23.53 14.04
C HIS A 131 -15.37 -22.15 14.32
N LEU A 132 -15.27 -21.75 15.59
CA LEU A 132 -14.60 -20.51 15.98
C LEU A 132 -13.13 -20.47 15.52
N ALA A 133 -12.40 -21.60 15.71
CA ALA A 133 -11.03 -21.69 15.22
C ALA A 133 -10.96 -21.49 13.70
N SER A 134 -11.90 -22.08 12.93
CA SER A 134 -11.97 -21.93 11.47
C SER A 134 -12.21 -20.47 11.05
N THR A 135 -13.07 -19.75 11.76
CA THR A 135 -13.31 -18.32 11.51
C THR A 135 -12.05 -17.48 11.72
N TRP A 136 -11.34 -17.70 12.85
CA TRP A 136 -10.08 -17.00 13.11
C TRP A 136 -8.96 -17.42 12.15
N LEU A 137 -8.89 -18.69 11.74
CA LEU A 137 -7.91 -19.17 10.76
C LEU A 137 -8.17 -18.61 9.36
N THR A 138 -9.43 -18.41 8.94
CA THR A 138 -9.76 -17.70 7.70
C THR A 138 -9.25 -16.26 7.75
N GLY A 139 -9.50 -15.54 8.85
CA GLY A 139 -9.00 -14.17 9.02
C GLY A 139 -7.46 -14.10 9.13
N LEU A 140 -6.83 -15.10 9.75
CA LEU A 140 -5.38 -15.21 9.83
C LEU A 140 -4.78 -15.50 8.45
N GLY A 141 -5.42 -16.32 7.62
CA GLY A 141 -5.01 -16.59 6.25
C GLY A 141 -4.93 -15.29 5.43
N ALA A 142 -6.02 -14.50 5.44
CA ALA A 142 -6.04 -13.19 4.79
C ALA A 142 -4.94 -12.23 5.33
N THR A 143 -4.64 -12.32 6.63
CA THR A 143 -3.60 -11.51 7.25
C THR A 143 -2.18 -11.97 6.83
N ILE A 144 -1.95 -13.28 6.73
CA ILE A 144 -0.68 -13.85 6.25
C ILE A 144 -0.48 -13.55 4.75
N SER A 145 -1.55 -13.62 3.94
CA SER A 145 -1.50 -13.18 2.54
C SER A 145 -1.05 -11.72 2.45
N ALA A 146 -1.68 -10.82 3.22
CA ALA A 146 -1.27 -9.42 3.31
C ALA A 146 0.20 -9.26 3.75
N TRP A 147 0.72 -10.11 4.65
CA TRP A 147 2.12 -10.07 5.05
C TRP A 147 3.05 -10.27 3.85
N TRP A 148 2.87 -11.35 3.10
CA TRP A 148 3.81 -11.72 2.05
C TRP A 148 3.81 -10.76 0.87
N ILE A 149 2.65 -10.29 0.43
CA ILE A 149 2.60 -9.28 -0.64
C ILE A 149 3.17 -7.93 -0.17
N LEU A 150 3.01 -7.57 1.11
CA LEU A 150 3.59 -6.35 1.66
C LEU A 150 5.10 -6.47 1.89
N VAL A 151 5.64 -7.66 2.17
CA VAL A 151 7.09 -7.92 2.17
C VAL A 151 7.67 -7.63 0.78
N ALA A 152 7.07 -8.18 -0.27
CA ALA A 152 7.50 -7.93 -1.64
C ALA A 152 7.41 -6.43 -2.00
N ASN A 153 6.31 -5.77 -1.67
CA ASN A 153 6.14 -4.34 -1.92
C ASN A 153 7.11 -3.46 -1.09
N ALA A 154 7.40 -3.83 0.15
CA ALA A 154 8.36 -3.13 0.99
C ALA A 154 9.79 -3.25 0.43
N TRP A 155 10.15 -4.44 -0.07
CA TRP A 155 11.45 -4.65 -0.71
C TRP A 155 11.61 -3.79 -1.97
N MET A 156 10.59 -3.65 -2.80
CA MET A 156 10.64 -2.74 -3.96
C MET A 156 10.95 -1.29 -3.56
N GLN A 157 10.52 -0.87 -2.39
CA GLN A 157 10.71 0.48 -1.86
C GLN A 157 12.03 0.65 -1.11
N ASN A 158 12.55 -0.40 -0.50
CA ASN A 158 13.82 -0.44 0.20
C ASN A 158 14.47 -1.81 0.05
N PRO A 159 15.19 -2.07 -1.07
CA PRO A 159 15.84 -3.35 -1.34
C PRO A 159 16.90 -3.70 -0.28
N VAL A 160 16.75 -4.87 0.34
CA VAL A 160 17.68 -5.42 1.35
C VAL A 160 17.79 -6.93 1.20
N GLY A 161 18.85 -7.54 1.76
CA GLY A 161 19.01 -9.01 1.81
C GLY A 161 19.23 -9.66 0.44
N MET A 162 19.79 -8.94 -0.52
CA MET A 162 20.01 -9.39 -1.89
C MET A 162 21.42 -9.03 -2.38
N GLU A 163 21.86 -9.71 -3.41
CA GLU A 163 23.05 -9.40 -4.19
C GLU A 163 22.75 -9.48 -5.68
N PHE A 164 23.31 -8.52 -6.46
CA PHE A 164 23.16 -8.52 -7.90
C PHE A 164 24.11 -9.54 -8.54
N ASN A 165 23.56 -10.50 -9.29
CA ASN A 165 24.33 -11.47 -10.03
C ASN A 165 24.48 -11.03 -11.50
N PRO A 166 25.71 -10.70 -11.97
CA PRO A 166 25.96 -10.24 -13.34
C PRO A 166 25.77 -11.33 -14.40
N ASP A 167 25.91 -12.62 -14.05
CA ASP A 167 25.73 -13.73 -14.99
C ASP A 167 24.28 -13.89 -15.40
N THR A 168 23.37 -13.77 -14.46
CA THR A 168 21.93 -13.90 -14.66
C THR A 168 21.23 -12.57 -14.91
N VAL A 169 21.89 -11.44 -14.62
CA VAL A 169 21.33 -10.07 -14.62
C VAL A 169 20.09 -9.99 -13.72
N ARG A 170 20.20 -10.53 -12.49
CA ARG A 170 19.13 -10.62 -11.52
C ARG A 170 19.63 -10.23 -10.14
N ASN A 171 18.70 -9.77 -9.31
CA ASN A 171 18.93 -9.75 -7.87
C ASN A 171 18.60 -11.12 -7.29
N GLU A 172 19.53 -11.67 -6.55
CA GLU A 172 19.38 -12.96 -5.90
C GLU A 172 19.29 -12.77 -4.39
N MET A 173 18.41 -13.53 -3.75
CA MET A 173 18.20 -13.45 -2.31
C MET A 173 19.37 -14.12 -1.58
N VAL A 174 20.07 -13.36 -0.74
CA VAL A 174 21.16 -13.89 0.10
C VAL A 174 20.74 -14.02 1.57
N ASP A 175 19.74 -13.26 2.00
CA ASP A 175 19.20 -13.33 3.37
C ASP A 175 17.66 -13.20 3.36
N PHE A 176 16.99 -14.33 3.47
CA PHE A 176 15.54 -14.41 3.51
C PHE A 176 14.93 -13.61 4.69
N TRP A 177 15.57 -13.69 5.87
CA TRP A 177 15.01 -13.01 7.05
C TRP A 177 15.23 -11.52 7.00
N ALA A 178 16.32 -11.03 6.41
CA ALA A 178 16.52 -9.61 6.16
C ALA A 178 15.45 -9.06 5.20
N VAL A 179 15.00 -9.83 4.22
CA VAL A 179 13.87 -9.49 3.33
C VAL A 179 12.55 -9.53 4.09
N ALA A 180 12.22 -10.69 4.68
CA ALA A 180 10.91 -10.95 5.29
C ALA A 180 10.63 -10.08 6.51
N LEU A 181 11.64 -9.84 7.36
CA LEU A 181 11.52 -9.09 8.62
C LEU A 181 12.17 -7.70 8.56
N SER A 182 12.36 -7.15 7.37
CA SER A 182 12.91 -5.79 7.25
C SER A 182 12.03 -4.80 8.03
N PRO A 183 12.61 -3.80 8.70
CA PRO A 183 11.83 -2.79 9.42
C PRO A 183 10.77 -2.11 8.55
N THR A 184 11.06 -1.94 7.25
CA THR A 184 10.12 -1.39 6.28
C THR A 184 8.93 -2.33 6.05
N ALA A 185 9.18 -3.63 5.90
CA ALA A 185 8.11 -4.64 5.72
C ALA A 185 7.21 -4.73 6.96
N VAL A 186 7.83 -4.82 8.15
CA VAL A 186 7.11 -4.91 9.43
C VAL A 186 6.20 -3.70 9.65
N ASN A 187 6.76 -2.50 9.52
CA ASN A 187 5.99 -1.28 9.74
C ASN A 187 4.88 -1.10 8.70
N LYS A 188 5.19 -1.37 7.42
CA LYS A 188 4.22 -1.30 6.33
C LYS A 188 3.06 -2.27 6.51
N PHE A 189 3.35 -3.50 6.95
CA PHE A 189 2.34 -4.48 7.26
C PHE A 189 1.36 -3.99 8.34
N PHE A 190 1.88 -3.57 9.48
CA PHE A 190 1.01 -3.09 10.55
C PHE A 190 0.20 -1.87 10.13
N HIS A 191 0.82 -0.88 9.48
CA HIS A 191 0.10 0.30 8.99
C HIS A 191 -1.03 -0.07 8.04
N THR A 192 -0.77 -0.95 7.08
CA THR A 192 -1.73 -1.36 6.05
C THR A 192 -2.87 -2.21 6.63
N VAL A 193 -2.56 -3.20 7.48
CA VAL A 193 -3.58 -4.07 8.09
C VAL A 193 -4.47 -3.29 9.06
N LEU A 194 -3.87 -2.42 9.89
CA LEU A 194 -4.62 -1.57 10.83
C LEU A 194 -5.54 -0.59 10.08
N SER A 195 -5.09 -0.03 8.97
CA SER A 195 -5.95 0.82 8.11
C SER A 195 -7.13 0.03 7.52
N GLY A 196 -6.92 -1.25 7.18
CA GLY A 196 -7.99 -2.17 6.78
C GLY A 196 -9.00 -2.41 7.89
N TRP A 197 -8.53 -2.57 9.15
CA TRP A 197 -9.43 -2.71 10.30
C TRP A 197 -10.22 -1.42 10.59
N VAL A 198 -9.62 -0.25 10.38
CA VAL A 198 -10.33 1.05 10.43
C VAL A 198 -11.46 1.07 9.41
N LEU A 199 -11.20 0.70 8.15
CA LEU A 199 -12.23 0.65 7.12
C LEU A 199 -13.35 -0.34 7.48
N GLY A 200 -13.02 -1.56 7.91
CA GLY A 200 -14.02 -2.55 8.34
C GLY A 200 -14.88 -2.03 9.49
N ALA A 201 -14.28 -1.35 10.46
CA ALA A 201 -14.99 -0.74 11.57
C ALA A 201 -15.93 0.39 11.11
N VAL A 202 -15.46 1.29 10.24
CA VAL A 202 -16.27 2.36 9.62
C VAL A 202 -17.46 1.75 8.87
N PHE A 203 -17.22 0.71 8.07
CA PHE A 203 -18.26 0.02 7.32
C PHE A 203 -19.32 -0.58 8.26
N VAL A 204 -18.90 -1.30 9.30
CA VAL A 204 -19.82 -1.92 10.26
C VAL A 204 -20.63 -0.87 11.02
N VAL A 205 -20.00 0.22 11.48
CA VAL A 205 -20.70 1.33 12.16
C VAL A 205 -21.71 1.98 11.22
N GLY A 206 -21.33 2.25 9.96
CA GLY A 206 -22.22 2.86 8.96
C GLY A 206 -23.43 2.00 8.64
N VAL A 207 -23.22 0.70 8.34
CA VAL A 207 -24.31 -0.25 8.06
C VAL A 207 -25.22 -0.42 9.30
N ALA A 208 -24.66 -0.53 10.51
CA ALA A 208 -25.44 -0.64 11.72
C ALA A 208 -26.26 0.65 11.99
N CYS A 209 -25.71 1.84 11.71
CA CYS A 209 -26.44 3.10 11.76
C CYS A 209 -27.58 3.16 10.74
N TRP A 210 -27.43 2.55 9.56
CA TRP A 210 -28.53 2.42 8.60
C TRP A 210 -29.72 1.63 9.20
N PHE A 211 -29.45 0.51 9.94
CA PHE A 211 -30.51 -0.20 10.65
C PHE A 211 -31.23 0.68 11.67
N LEU A 212 -30.51 1.54 12.40
CA LEU A 212 -31.09 2.50 13.35
C LEU A 212 -31.95 3.55 12.63
N LEU A 213 -31.51 4.06 11.49
CA LEU A 213 -32.31 4.98 10.65
C LEU A 213 -33.63 4.35 10.20
N LYS A 214 -33.59 3.05 9.85
CA LYS A 214 -34.77 2.29 9.46
C LYS A 214 -35.58 1.76 10.67
N LYS A 215 -35.17 2.08 11.90
CA LYS A 215 -35.79 1.63 13.15
C LYS A 215 -35.90 0.08 13.24
N ARG A 216 -34.91 -0.64 12.70
CA ARG A 216 -34.87 -2.11 12.65
C ARG A 216 -33.69 -2.63 13.46
N ASN A 217 -33.86 -3.82 14.06
CA ASN A 217 -32.77 -4.58 14.69
C ASN A 217 -31.90 -3.76 15.65
N LYS A 218 -32.53 -2.94 16.53
CA LYS A 218 -31.82 -2.00 17.42
C LYS A 218 -30.72 -2.67 18.26
N LYS A 219 -30.99 -3.83 18.88
CA LYS A 219 -30.01 -4.58 19.71
C LYS A 219 -28.79 -4.99 18.85
N PHE A 220 -29.05 -5.56 17.68
CA PHE A 220 -28.02 -5.94 16.72
C PHE A 220 -27.15 -4.75 16.31
N ALA A 221 -27.78 -3.64 15.92
CA ALA A 221 -27.09 -2.44 15.47
C ALA A 221 -26.19 -1.85 16.58
N LEU A 222 -26.72 -1.64 17.79
CA LEU A 222 -25.95 -1.06 18.89
C LEU A 222 -24.81 -1.98 19.36
N SER A 223 -25.00 -3.30 19.35
CA SER A 223 -23.95 -4.26 19.71
C SER A 223 -22.83 -4.26 18.66
N SER A 224 -23.19 -4.26 17.38
CA SER A 224 -22.21 -4.17 16.27
C SER A 224 -21.43 -2.86 16.31
N ILE A 225 -22.10 -1.71 16.54
CA ILE A 225 -21.44 -0.40 16.66
C ILE A 225 -20.41 -0.41 17.80
N LYS A 226 -20.76 -0.93 18.97
CA LYS A 226 -19.85 -0.93 20.13
C LYS A 226 -18.58 -1.72 19.85
N ILE A 227 -18.70 -2.94 19.29
CA ILE A 227 -17.53 -3.76 18.94
C ILE A 227 -16.70 -3.07 17.85
N ALA A 228 -17.34 -2.68 16.75
CA ALA A 228 -16.65 -2.08 15.62
C ALA A 228 -15.98 -0.75 16.00
N ALA A 229 -16.63 0.10 16.80
CA ALA A 229 -16.04 1.38 17.20
C ALA A 229 -14.82 1.22 18.12
N TRP A 230 -14.78 0.20 18.99
CA TRP A 230 -13.57 -0.13 19.75
C TRP A 230 -12.44 -0.65 18.86
N VAL A 231 -12.74 -1.59 17.95
CA VAL A 231 -11.75 -2.06 16.98
C VAL A 231 -11.23 -0.88 16.15
N GLY A 232 -12.14 -0.03 15.66
CA GLY A 232 -11.78 1.13 14.85
C GLY A 232 -10.91 2.15 15.58
N LEU A 233 -11.25 2.50 16.84
CA LEU A 233 -10.47 3.47 17.62
C LEU A 233 -9.05 2.95 17.89
N VAL A 234 -8.93 1.71 18.38
CA VAL A 234 -7.61 1.12 18.66
C VAL A 234 -6.78 1.05 17.37
N SER A 235 -7.39 0.59 16.28
CA SER A 235 -6.71 0.49 15.00
C SER A 235 -6.32 1.84 14.43
N ALA A 236 -7.15 2.88 14.56
CA ALA A 236 -6.84 4.23 14.09
C ALA A 236 -5.68 4.86 14.88
N LEU A 237 -5.63 4.68 16.20
CA LEU A 237 -4.51 5.14 17.03
C LEU A 237 -3.20 4.42 16.68
N LEU A 238 -3.24 3.09 16.52
CA LEU A 238 -2.07 2.31 16.11
C LEU A 238 -1.66 2.61 14.67
N SER A 239 -2.63 2.89 13.77
CA SER A 239 -2.35 3.32 12.40
C SER A 239 -1.66 4.69 12.36
N ALA A 240 -2.02 5.62 13.23
CA ALA A 240 -1.33 6.90 13.37
C ALA A 240 0.12 6.71 13.86
N TRP A 241 0.32 5.83 14.84
CA TRP A 241 1.67 5.52 15.35
C TRP A 241 2.56 4.86 14.28
N THR A 242 2.05 3.85 13.57
CA THR A 242 2.78 3.21 12.47
C THR A 242 2.94 4.14 11.26
N GLY A 243 2.03 5.09 11.08
CA GLY A 243 2.13 6.16 10.08
C GLY A 243 3.30 7.10 10.34
N ASP A 244 3.52 7.51 11.60
CA ASP A 244 4.71 8.26 12.00
C ASP A 244 6.01 7.46 11.72
N GLY A 245 6.00 6.16 12.06
CA GLY A 245 7.10 5.26 11.71
C GLY A 245 7.34 5.16 10.20
N SER A 246 6.28 5.11 9.38
CA SER A 246 6.39 5.13 7.91
C SER A 246 6.99 6.45 7.40
N GLY A 247 6.57 7.58 7.93
CA GLY A 247 7.12 8.89 7.58
C GLY A 247 8.63 8.97 7.87
N TYR A 248 9.04 8.51 9.05
CA TYR A 248 10.45 8.43 9.41
C TYR A 248 11.24 7.51 8.46
N GLN A 249 10.74 6.29 8.18
CA GLN A 249 11.41 5.36 7.26
C GLN A 249 11.52 5.92 5.84
N VAL A 250 10.47 6.60 5.35
CA VAL A 250 10.50 7.27 4.03
C VAL A 250 11.56 8.36 4.01
N ALA A 251 11.69 9.15 5.08
CA ALA A 251 12.76 10.16 5.19
C ALA A 251 14.16 9.55 5.07
N GLN A 252 14.38 8.39 5.70
CA GLN A 252 15.69 7.72 5.69
C GLN A 252 16.00 6.97 4.39
N THR A 253 14.98 6.42 3.73
CA THR A 253 15.18 5.52 2.60
C THR A 253 14.75 6.11 1.26
N GLN A 254 13.79 7.02 1.24
CA GLN A 254 13.19 7.60 0.03
C GLN A 254 13.02 9.13 0.17
N PRO A 255 14.11 9.90 0.36
CA PRO A 255 14.01 11.33 0.64
C PRO A 255 13.30 12.12 -0.48
N MET A 256 13.46 11.75 -1.75
CA MET A 256 12.75 12.36 -2.88
C MET A 256 11.23 12.19 -2.75
N LYS A 257 10.77 11.02 -2.28
CA LYS A 257 9.36 10.77 -1.99
C LYS A 257 8.87 11.63 -0.83
N LEU A 258 9.65 11.77 0.23
CA LEU A 258 9.31 12.67 1.34
C LEU A 258 9.17 14.11 0.83
N ALA A 259 10.14 14.59 0.07
CA ALA A 259 10.13 15.94 -0.47
C ALA A 259 8.91 16.17 -1.39
N ALA A 260 8.57 15.19 -2.25
CA ALA A 260 7.38 15.27 -3.11
C ALA A 260 6.06 15.28 -2.32
N MET A 261 5.93 14.40 -1.29
CA MET A 261 4.70 14.35 -0.48
C MET A 261 4.51 15.56 0.44
N GLU A 262 5.59 16.30 0.71
CA GLU A 262 5.56 17.54 1.48
C GLU A 262 5.53 18.80 0.60
N GLY A 263 5.73 18.67 -0.73
CA GLY A 263 5.89 19.80 -1.64
C GLY A 263 7.13 20.63 -1.29
N TYR A 264 8.18 19.95 -0.81
CA TYR A 264 9.34 20.55 -0.18
C TYR A 264 10.50 20.64 -1.17
N TYR A 265 10.77 21.82 -1.69
CA TYR A 265 11.76 22.03 -2.74
C TYR A 265 13.13 22.38 -2.21
N GLU A 266 13.22 23.30 -1.25
CA GLU A 266 14.49 23.79 -0.68
C GLU A 266 14.70 23.23 0.72
N GLY A 267 15.83 22.55 0.94
CA GLY A 267 16.18 21.96 2.23
C GLY A 267 16.56 23.02 3.27
N GLN A 268 16.23 22.72 4.52
CA GLN A 268 16.62 23.58 5.64
C GLN A 268 16.71 22.82 6.96
N GLN A 269 17.41 23.40 7.92
CA GLN A 269 17.37 22.95 9.30
C GLN A 269 16.08 23.45 9.98
N GLY A 270 15.48 22.60 10.83
CA GLY A 270 14.24 22.96 11.51
C GLY A 270 13.04 23.12 10.56
N ALA A 271 12.97 22.27 9.55
CA ALA A 271 11.93 22.29 8.53
C ALA A 271 10.52 22.18 9.13
N GLY A 272 9.60 23.05 8.67
CA GLY A 272 8.20 23.04 9.02
C GLY A 272 7.43 21.96 8.23
N LEU A 273 6.41 21.37 8.86
CA LEU A 273 5.49 20.47 8.18
C LEU A 273 4.28 21.24 7.69
N VAL A 274 3.98 21.18 6.42
CA VAL A 274 2.80 21.82 5.83
C VAL A 274 1.54 21.07 6.27
N ALA A 275 0.77 21.65 7.19
CA ALA A 275 -0.49 21.06 7.64
C ALA A 275 -1.58 21.21 6.58
N ILE A 276 -1.72 22.42 6.04
CA ILE A 276 -2.67 22.78 4.97
C ILE A 276 -1.91 23.62 3.94
N GLY A 277 -2.05 23.31 2.66
CA GLY A 277 -1.41 24.06 1.60
C GLY A 277 -2.10 23.93 0.25
N MET A 278 -1.94 24.96 -0.56
CA MET A 278 -2.34 24.97 -1.96
C MET A 278 -1.07 25.16 -2.81
N LEU A 279 -0.74 24.13 -3.59
CA LEU A 279 0.41 24.18 -4.47
C LEU A 279 0.21 25.20 -5.60
N ASN A 280 1.30 25.82 -6.02
CA ASN A 280 1.30 26.73 -7.14
C ASN A 280 1.28 25.92 -8.46
N PRO A 281 0.25 26.04 -9.31
CA PRO A 281 0.17 25.32 -10.57
C PRO A 281 1.23 25.76 -11.60
N GLU A 282 1.86 26.93 -11.39
CA GLU A 282 2.95 27.43 -12.26
C GLU A 282 4.30 26.80 -11.92
N LYS A 283 4.45 26.15 -10.77
CA LYS A 283 5.66 25.39 -10.40
C LYS A 283 5.73 24.10 -11.23
N LYS A 284 6.58 24.08 -12.27
CA LYS A 284 6.71 22.96 -13.23
C LYS A 284 8.00 22.17 -13.05
N ALA A 285 9.10 22.83 -12.65
CA ALA A 285 10.41 22.22 -12.46
C ALA A 285 11.02 22.68 -11.12
N TYR A 286 12.00 21.95 -10.64
CA TYR A 286 12.64 22.29 -9.36
C TYR A 286 13.36 23.65 -9.40
N ASN A 287 13.88 24.04 -10.57
CA ASN A 287 14.70 25.24 -10.79
C ASN A 287 13.99 26.34 -11.58
N ASP A 288 12.66 26.38 -11.65
CA ASP A 288 11.91 27.36 -12.44
C ASP A 288 11.71 28.73 -11.74
N GLY A 289 12.25 28.90 -10.54
CA GLY A 289 12.16 30.15 -9.79
C GLY A 289 10.78 30.48 -9.22
N GLN A 290 9.79 29.59 -9.40
CA GLN A 290 8.44 29.79 -8.85
C GLN A 290 8.34 29.32 -7.41
N ASP A 291 7.54 30.03 -6.59
CA ASP A 291 7.20 29.56 -5.25
C ASP A 291 6.36 28.26 -5.35
N PRO A 292 6.69 27.21 -4.61
CA PRO A 292 5.91 25.97 -4.63
C PRO A 292 4.48 26.09 -4.11
N PHE A 293 4.15 27.13 -3.34
CA PHE A 293 2.84 27.31 -2.74
C PHE A 293 2.21 28.66 -3.05
N LEU A 294 0.92 28.67 -3.37
CA LEU A 294 0.11 29.88 -3.34
C LEU A 294 -0.27 30.26 -1.90
N PHE A 295 -0.45 29.26 -1.05
CA PHE A 295 -0.79 29.43 0.35
C PHE A 295 -0.39 28.20 1.14
N ARG A 296 0.16 28.37 2.35
CA ARG A 296 0.47 27.27 3.27
C ARG A 296 0.37 27.69 4.73
N ILE A 297 -0.03 26.73 5.56
CA ILE A 297 0.05 26.79 7.02
C ILE A 297 0.98 25.69 7.45
N GLU A 298 2.10 26.08 8.09
CA GLU A 298 3.13 25.15 8.56
C GLU A 298 3.11 25.01 10.08
N ILE A 299 3.39 23.81 10.55
CA ILE A 299 3.75 23.56 11.95
C ILE A 299 5.28 23.62 12.02
N PRO A 300 5.86 24.64 12.69
CA PRO A 300 7.32 24.83 12.71
C PRO A 300 8.06 23.63 13.27
N LYS A 301 9.20 23.28 12.67
CA LYS A 301 10.12 22.19 13.08
C LYS A 301 9.53 20.78 13.06
N MET A 302 8.27 20.61 12.70
CA MET A 302 7.62 19.31 12.79
C MET A 302 8.09 18.34 11.69
N LEU A 303 8.46 18.83 10.49
CA LEU A 303 9.03 17.98 9.44
C LEU A 303 10.42 17.46 9.84
N SER A 304 11.27 18.31 10.44
CA SER A 304 12.55 17.87 10.99
C SER A 304 12.37 16.84 12.11
N LEU A 305 11.41 17.05 13.00
CA LEU A 305 11.10 16.08 14.05
C LEU A 305 10.65 14.73 13.48
N LEU A 306 9.79 14.74 12.46
CA LEU A 306 9.31 13.52 11.80
C LEU A 306 10.46 12.81 11.05
N ALA A 307 11.22 13.55 10.26
CA ALA A 307 12.25 13.01 9.37
C ALA A 307 13.54 12.59 10.09
N GLU A 308 13.96 13.36 11.11
CA GLU A 308 15.27 13.22 11.73
C GLU A 308 15.22 12.92 13.24
N ARG A 309 14.01 12.89 13.83
CA ARG A 309 13.82 12.78 15.30
C ARG A 309 14.52 13.88 16.08
N LYS A 310 14.80 15.02 15.42
CA LYS A 310 15.42 16.22 15.98
C LYS A 310 14.68 17.46 15.48
N LEU A 311 14.49 18.45 16.37
CA LEU A 311 13.77 19.68 16.02
C LEU A 311 14.50 20.59 15.03
N ASP A 312 15.82 20.47 14.98
CA ASP A 312 16.76 21.24 14.16
C ASP A 312 17.52 20.38 13.13
N GLY A 313 17.04 19.15 12.88
CA GLY A 313 17.61 18.27 11.85
C GLY A 313 17.46 18.90 10.46
N PHE A 314 18.46 18.71 9.60
CA PHE A 314 18.38 19.11 8.19
C PHE A 314 17.53 18.13 7.41
N VAL A 315 16.56 18.64 6.67
CA VAL A 315 15.73 17.85 5.74
C VAL A 315 16.01 18.35 4.33
N PRO A 316 16.53 17.50 3.42
CA PRO A 316 16.79 17.91 2.04
C PRO A 316 15.49 18.07 1.27
N GLY A 317 15.41 19.12 0.44
CA GLY A 317 14.35 19.35 -0.51
C GLY A 317 14.64 18.71 -1.89
N ILE A 318 13.72 18.86 -2.82
CA ILE A 318 13.88 18.33 -4.19
C ILE A 318 15.15 18.89 -4.85
N THR A 319 15.41 20.19 -4.71
CA THR A 319 16.59 20.86 -5.26
C THR A 319 17.88 20.25 -4.73
N ASP A 320 18.00 20.10 -3.40
CA ASP A 320 19.19 19.51 -2.79
C ASP A 320 19.40 18.05 -3.22
N LEU A 321 18.32 17.29 -3.40
CA LEU A 321 18.40 15.89 -3.80
C LEU A 321 18.83 15.72 -5.27
N ILE A 322 18.59 16.74 -6.10
CA ILE A 322 19.04 16.78 -7.50
C ILE A 322 20.46 17.33 -7.59
N GLU A 323 20.73 18.46 -6.96
CA GLU A 323 22.02 19.15 -7.07
C GLU A 323 23.12 18.50 -6.23
N GLY A 324 22.75 17.78 -5.16
CA GLY A 324 23.71 17.14 -4.24
C GLY A 324 24.44 18.15 -3.36
N GLY A 325 25.62 17.76 -2.86
CA GLY A 325 26.52 18.63 -2.10
C GLY A 325 26.16 18.87 -0.62
N TYR A 326 24.98 18.44 -0.16
CA TYR A 326 24.64 18.50 1.26
C TYR A 326 25.29 17.33 2.04
N GLN A 327 25.47 17.53 3.34
CA GLN A 327 26.13 16.54 4.19
C GLN A 327 25.18 15.41 4.58
N LEU A 328 25.60 14.17 4.32
CA LEU A 328 24.90 12.95 4.77
C LEU A 328 25.26 12.64 6.24
N LYS A 329 24.52 11.71 6.85
CA LYS A 329 24.70 11.33 8.27
C LYS A 329 26.05 10.69 8.57
N ASP A 330 26.69 10.07 7.60
CA ASP A 330 28.01 9.47 7.69
C ASP A 330 29.15 10.50 7.50
N GLY A 331 28.81 11.77 7.28
CA GLY A 331 29.74 12.86 7.07
C GLY A 331 30.21 13.04 5.62
N THR A 332 29.76 12.18 4.70
CA THR A 332 30.06 12.33 3.27
C THR A 332 29.14 13.36 2.62
N GLN A 333 29.51 13.85 1.44
CA GLN A 333 28.64 14.71 0.64
C GLN A 333 27.73 13.88 -0.26
N ALA A 334 26.46 14.28 -0.36
CA ALA A 334 25.51 13.66 -1.25
C ALA A 334 25.92 13.90 -2.71
N LEU A 335 25.90 12.82 -3.51
CA LEU A 335 26.11 12.92 -4.96
C LEU A 335 24.93 13.63 -5.62
N SER A 336 25.22 14.42 -6.67
CA SER A 336 24.19 14.98 -7.54
C SER A 336 23.46 13.88 -8.34
N ALA A 337 22.28 14.20 -8.85
CA ALA A 337 21.54 13.31 -9.74
C ALA A 337 22.34 12.99 -11.02
N GLU A 338 23.06 13.98 -11.57
CA GLU A 338 23.91 13.81 -12.75
C GLU A 338 25.06 12.83 -12.47
N GLU A 339 25.75 12.96 -11.32
CA GLU A 339 26.81 12.01 -10.92
C GLU A 339 26.26 10.58 -10.74
N LYS A 340 25.07 10.42 -10.18
CA LYS A 340 24.39 9.10 -10.05
C LYS A 340 24.06 8.53 -11.44
N ILE A 341 23.59 9.37 -12.38
CA ILE A 341 23.29 8.95 -13.77
C ILE A 341 24.56 8.47 -14.47
N GLU A 342 25.68 9.20 -14.35
CA GLU A 342 26.94 8.80 -14.96
C GLU A 342 27.51 7.50 -14.36
N ARG A 343 27.42 7.33 -13.04
CA ARG A 343 27.76 6.05 -12.40
C ARG A 343 26.85 4.91 -12.85
N GLY A 344 25.56 5.17 -13.03
CA GLY A 344 24.61 4.20 -13.56
C GLY A 344 24.94 3.78 -15.00
N LYS A 345 25.30 4.72 -15.88
CA LYS A 345 25.78 4.41 -17.25
C LYS A 345 27.06 3.59 -17.20
N THR A 346 27.98 3.92 -16.30
CA THR A 346 29.22 3.16 -16.08
C THR A 346 28.90 1.72 -15.66
N ALA A 347 27.94 1.51 -14.74
CA ALA A 347 27.51 0.18 -14.31
C ALA A 347 26.91 -0.65 -15.47
N ILE A 348 26.05 -0.03 -16.30
CA ILE A 348 25.46 -0.68 -17.49
C ILE A 348 26.56 -1.06 -18.50
N GLY A 349 27.51 -0.15 -18.75
CA GLY A 349 28.66 -0.42 -19.62
C GLY A 349 29.55 -1.54 -19.10
N ALA A 350 29.85 -1.54 -17.80
CA ALA A 350 30.64 -2.59 -17.14
C ALA A 350 29.96 -3.96 -17.20
N LEU A 351 28.62 -4.03 -17.04
CA LEU A 351 27.87 -5.27 -17.20
C LEU A 351 27.96 -5.78 -18.66
N ALA A 352 27.85 -4.89 -19.64
CA ALA A 352 27.98 -5.27 -21.04
C ALA A 352 29.40 -5.80 -21.36
N ALA A 353 30.44 -5.12 -20.85
CA ALA A 353 31.84 -5.56 -20.97
C ALA A 353 32.09 -6.90 -20.29
N TYR A 354 31.58 -7.09 -19.08
CA TYR A 354 31.68 -8.36 -18.35
C TYR A 354 31.10 -9.51 -19.17
N ARG A 355 29.90 -9.38 -19.69
CA ARG A 355 29.25 -10.42 -20.51
C ARG A 355 29.96 -10.68 -21.84
N ALA A 356 30.52 -9.64 -22.47
CA ALA A 356 31.31 -9.80 -23.67
C ALA A 356 32.62 -10.54 -23.41
N ALA A 357 33.30 -10.23 -22.29
CA ALA A 357 34.52 -10.91 -21.88
C ALA A 357 34.26 -12.39 -21.53
N GLN A 358 33.18 -12.70 -20.81
CA GLN A 358 32.74 -14.06 -20.54
C GLN A 358 32.45 -14.85 -21.83
N ALA A 359 31.77 -14.25 -22.79
CA ALA A 359 31.48 -14.87 -24.08
C ALA A 359 32.73 -15.11 -24.93
N ALA A 360 33.83 -14.39 -24.67
CA ALA A 360 35.12 -14.51 -25.33
C ALA A 360 36.13 -15.34 -24.54
N ASP A 361 35.73 -15.99 -23.42
CA ASP A 361 36.60 -16.71 -22.47
C ASP A 361 37.81 -15.88 -21.99
N ASN A 362 37.62 -14.56 -21.82
CA ASN A 362 38.65 -13.61 -21.35
C ASN A 362 38.45 -13.29 -19.86
N ASP A 363 38.95 -14.14 -18.99
CA ASP A 363 38.79 -14.04 -17.53
C ASP A 363 39.36 -12.72 -16.95
N ALA A 364 40.50 -12.24 -17.50
CA ALA A 364 41.14 -11.02 -16.98
C ALA A 364 40.28 -9.78 -17.20
N GLU A 365 39.68 -9.63 -18.39
CA GLU A 365 38.77 -8.53 -18.71
C GLU A 365 37.44 -8.67 -17.97
N ALA A 366 36.94 -9.91 -17.79
CA ALA A 366 35.73 -10.18 -17.00
C ALA A 366 35.91 -9.75 -15.54
N VAL A 367 37.03 -10.05 -14.90
CA VAL A 367 37.33 -9.67 -13.51
C VAL A 367 37.40 -8.14 -13.36
N GLU A 368 38.04 -7.43 -14.29
CA GLU A 368 38.11 -5.96 -14.22
C GLU A 368 36.73 -5.32 -14.43
N ALA A 369 35.98 -5.81 -15.40
CA ALA A 369 34.60 -5.32 -15.63
C ALA A 369 33.68 -5.60 -14.42
N ALA A 370 33.80 -6.77 -13.79
CA ALA A 370 33.05 -7.11 -12.58
C ALA A 370 33.37 -6.17 -11.41
N LYS A 371 34.64 -5.76 -11.27
CA LYS A 371 35.04 -4.79 -10.24
C LYS A 371 34.41 -3.43 -10.46
N VAL A 372 34.47 -2.90 -11.69
CA VAL A 372 33.83 -1.61 -12.05
C VAL A 372 32.32 -1.68 -11.83
N LEU A 373 31.69 -2.81 -12.20
CA LEU A 373 30.27 -3.04 -11.95
C LEU A 373 29.94 -3.00 -10.45
N LYS A 374 30.69 -3.71 -9.63
CA LYS A 374 30.49 -3.77 -8.18
C LYS A 374 30.55 -2.40 -7.50
N GLU A 375 31.46 -1.54 -7.96
CA GLU A 375 31.63 -0.17 -7.44
C GLU A 375 30.46 0.76 -7.80
N ASN A 376 29.73 0.46 -8.89
CA ASN A 376 28.71 1.34 -9.44
C ASN A 376 27.29 0.74 -9.47
N VAL A 377 27.12 -0.52 -9.11
CA VAL A 377 25.84 -1.25 -9.20
C VAL A 377 24.71 -0.62 -8.37
N ALA A 378 25.04 0.06 -7.27
CA ALA A 378 24.07 0.78 -6.45
C ALA A 378 23.33 1.91 -7.22
N TYR A 379 23.93 2.36 -8.33
CA TYR A 379 23.37 3.40 -9.20
C TYR A 379 22.85 2.84 -10.52
N PHE A 380 22.77 1.53 -10.68
CA PHE A 380 22.45 0.86 -11.94
C PHE A 380 21.18 1.41 -12.61
N GLY A 381 20.11 1.59 -11.83
CA GLY A 381 18.85 2.13 -12.33
C GLY A 381 18.93 3.57 -12.87
N TYR A 382 19.82 4.39 -12.32
CA TYR A 382 19.99 5.77 -12.77
C TYR A 382 20.55 5.85 -14.21
N GLY A 383 21.28 4.83 -14.67
CA GLY A 383 21.80 4.79 -16.04
C GLY A 383 20.73 4.75 -17.13
N TYR A 384 19.49 4.48 -16.79
CA TYR A 384 18.34 4.55 -17.70
C TYR A 384 17.67 5.92 -17.75
N ILE A 385 17.97 6.80 -16.80
CA ILE A 385 17.36 8.14 -16.68
C ILE A 385 18.03 9.09 -17.68
N LYS A 386 17.22 9.82 -18.43
CA LYS A 386 17.69 10.75 -19.45
C LYS A 386 17.71 12.20 -18.98
N ASP A 387 16.74 12.59 -18.17
CA ASP A 387 16.59 13.93 -17.60
C ASP A 387 16.47 13.82 -16.08
N VAL A 388 17.19 14.66 -15.34
CA VAL A 388 17.15 14.71 -13.87
C VAL A 388 15.75 15.01 -13.34
N ASN A 389 14.93 15.73 -14.11
CA ASN A 389 13.52 15.99 -13.75
C ASN A 389 12.66 14.72 -13.72
N ASP A 390 13.04 13.66 -14.45
CA ASP A 390 12.34 12.37 -14.42
C ASP A 390 12.47 11.67 -13.06
N LEU A 391 13.44 12.08 -12.23
CA LEU A 391 13.61 11.56 -10.86
C LEU A 391 12.60 12.14 -9.87
N VAL A 392 11.91 13.23 -10.22
CA VAL A 392 10.93 13.87 -9.35
C VAL A 392 9.55 13.25 -9.56
N PRO A 393 8.95 12.66 -8.52
CA PRO A 393 7.57 12.15 -8.59
C PRO A 393 6.58 13.29 -8.89
N ASN A 394 5.36 12.92 -9.30
CA ASN A 394 4.28 13.90 -9.48
C ASN A 394 3.95 14.55 -8.12
N VAL A 395 4.53 15.72 -7.85
CA VAL A 395 4.41 16.44 -6.57
C VAL A 395 2.95 16.75 -6.23
N PRO A 396 2.12 17.36 -7.11
CA PRO A 396 0.72 17.64 -6.79
C PRO A 396 -0.06 16.40 -6.37
N LEU A 397 0.05 15.31 -7.14
CA LEU A 397 -0.66 14.07 -6.83
C LEU A 397 -0.24 13.50 -5.47
N THR A 398 1.06 13.44 -5.23
CA THR A 398 1.63 12.86 -4.00
C THR A 398 1.30 13.72 -2.78
N PHE A 399 1.43 15.03 -2.91
CA PHE A 399 1.13 16.01 -1.85
C PHE A 399 -0.33 15.95 -1.40
N TYR A 400 -1.28 16.09 -2.34
CA TYR A 400 -2.70 16.10 -2.00
C TYR A 400 -3.19 14.74 -1.50
N ALA A 401 -2.73 13.64 -2.08
CA ALA A 401 -3.07 12.30 -1.60
C ALA A 401 -2.59 12.09 -0.15
N PHE A 402 -1.38 12.54 0.19
CA PHE A 402 -0.86 12.46 1.55
C PHE A 402 -1.72 13.26 2.54
N ARG A 403 -2.11 14.50 2.21
CA ARG A 403 -2.98 15.33 3.07
C ARG A 403 -4.35 14.69 3.27
N VAL A 404 -4.96 14.17 2.21
CA VAL A 404 -6.25 13.46 2.30
C VAL A 404 -6.14 12.26 3.25
N MET A 405 -5.10 11.44 3.11
CA MET A 405 -4.88 10.27 3.97
C MET A 405 -4.73 10.67 5.44
N VAL A 406 -3.85 11.64 5.75
CA VAL A 406 -3.54 12.05 7.13
C VAL A 406 -4.75 12.73 7.79
N MET A 407 -5.42 13.66 7.08
CA MET A 407 -6.59 14.34 7.61
C MET A 407 -7.74 13.36 7.90
N LEU A 408 -7.98 12.40 7.01
CA LEU A 408 -8.98 11.36 7.25
C LEU A 408 -8.58 10.43 8.40
N GLY A 409 -7.28 10.13 8.57
CA GLY A 409 -6.78 9.39 9.73
C GLY A 409 -7.16 10.08 11.06
N GLY A 410 -6.90 11.37 11.17
CA GLY A 410 -7.31 12.19 12.32
C GLY A 410 -8.84 12.23 12.51
N TYR A 411 -9.58 12.38 11.40
CA TYR A 411 -11.03 12.33 11.42
C TYR A 411 -11.57 10.99 11.96
N PHE A 412 -11.00 9.83 11.58
CA PHE A 412 -11.47 8.54 12.07
C PHE A 412 -11.24 8.35 13.57
N ILE A 413 -10.13 8.85 14.12
CA ILE A 413 -9.91 8.84 15.57
C ILE A 413 -11.03 9.60 16.27
N LEU A 414 -11.30 10.84 15.85
CA LEU A 414 -12.38 11.66 16.40
C LEU A 414 -13.75 11.00 16.22
N PHE A 415 -14.03 10.47 15.02
CA PHE A 415 -15.27 9.77 14.70
C PHE A 415 -15.54 8.62 15.68
N PHE A 416 -14.58 7.72 15.91
CA PHE A 416 -14.77 6.59 16.81
C PHE A 416 -14.90 7.02 18.28
N ILE A 417 -14.18 8.05 18.73
CA ILE A 417 -14.35 8.64 20.07
C ILE A 417 -15.80 9.14 20.25
N VAL A 418 -16.31 9.90 19.28
CA VAL A 418 -17.68 10.41 19.31
C VAL A 418 -18.71 9.28 19.29
N VAL A 419 -18.54 8.29 18.40
CA VAL A 419 -19.43 7.12 18.31
C VAL A 419 -19.46 6.36 19.64
N LEU A 420 -18.33 6.09 20.26
CA LEU A 420 -18.25 5.39 21.56
C LEU A 420 -18.90 6.23 22.68
N PHE A 421 -18.59 7.53 22.74
CA PHE A 421 -19.22 8.43 23.70
C PHE A 421 -20.74 8.39 23.60
N LEU A 422 -21.28 8.53 22.39
CA LEU A 422 -22.72 8.50 22.15
C LEU A 422 -23.34 7.12 22.42
N ALA A 423 -22.63 6.02 22.11
CA ALA A 423 -23.12 4.67 22.32
C ALA A 423 -23.15 4.25 23.81
N TYR A 424 -22.33 4.86 24.69
CA TYR A 424 -22.27 4.52 26.11
C TYR A 424 -22.91 5.56 27.03
N LYS A 425 -22.86 6.84 26.68
CA LYS A 425 -23.31 7.95 27.54
C LYS A 425 -24.63 8.57 27.09
N ARG A 426 -25.08 8.25 25.89
CA ARG A 426 -26.32 8.78 25.29
C ARG A 426 -27.12 7.68 24.61
N ASP A 427 -28.32 7.96 24.15
CA ASP A 427 -29.10 7.03 23.32
C ASP A 427 -28.81 7.26 21.83
N LEU A 428 -27.73 6.66 21.35
CA LEU A 428 -27.31 6.77 19.96
C LEU A 428 -28.45 6.42 18.98
N SER A 429 -29.38 5.51 19.37
CA SER A 429 -30.49 5.11 18.49
C SER A 429 -31.45 6.25 18.11
N LYS A 430 -31.43 7.35 18.83
CA LYS A 430 -32.26 8.53 18.58
C LYS A 430 -31.56 9.62 17.77
N MET A 431 -30.25 9.50 17.55
CA MET A 431 -29.40 10.55 16.96
C MET A 431 -29.27 10.40 15.45
N LYS A 432 -30.31 10.75 14.70
CA LYS A 432 -30.36 10.59 13.24
C LYS A 432 -29.20 11.27 12.50
N TRP A 433 -28.75 12.44 12.99
CA TRP A 433 -27.60 13.14 12.39
C TRP A 433 -26.33 12.28 12.40
N MET A 434 -26.05 11.60 13.53
CA MET A 434 -24.89 10.73 13.66
C MET A 434 -25.00 9.49 12.77
N HIS A 435 -26.22 8.98 12.55
CA HIS A 435 -26.42 7.87 11.63
C HIS A 435 -26.06 8.24 10.18
N TRP A 436 -26.41 9.48 9.75
CA TRP A 436 -26.03 9.99 8.44
C TRP A 436 -24.53 10.23 8.34
N VAL A 437 -23.91 10.82 9.37
CA VAL A 437 -22.45 10.97 9.43
C VAL A 437 -21.77 9.62 9.28
N ALA A 438 -22.21 8.58 10.01
CA ALA A 438 -21.63 7.25 9.93
C ALA A 438 -21.77 6.62 8.53
N LEU A 439 -22.92 6.79 7.87
CA LEU A 439 -23.11 6.32 6.50
C LEU A 439 -22.18 7.03 5.51
N LEU A 440 -22.07 8.34 5.60
CA LEU A 440 -21.21 9.15 4.73
C LEU A 440 -19.71 8.95 5.02
N THR A 441 -19.36 8.40 6.17
CA THR A 441 -17.98 8.05 6.53
C THR A 441 -17.50 6.78 5.79
N ILE A 442 -18.40 5.88 5.34
CA ILE A 442 -18.00 4.66 4.61
C ILE A 442 -17.11 4.99 3.39
N PRO A 443 -17.52 5.84 2.43
CA PRO A 443 -16.67 6.17 1.29
C PRO A 443 -15.36 6.87 1.68
N LEU A 444 -15.33 7.62 2.79
CA LEU A 444 -14.11 8.26 3.27
C LEU A 444 -13.06 7.24 3.72
N GLY A 445 -13.47 6.09 4.27
CA GLY A 445 -12.56 4.99 4.60
C GLY A 445 -11.85 4.43 3.36
N TYR A 446 -12.59 4.23 2.27
CA TYR A 446 -12.01 3.82 0.99
C TYR A 446 -11.09 4.89 0.41
N LEU A 447 -11.52 6.15 0.44
CA LEU A 447 -10.72 7.28 -0.05
C LEU A 447 -9.37 7.39 0.67
N ALA A 448 -9.35 7.24 1.99
CA ALA A 448 -8.12 7.28 2.77
C ALA A 448 -7.15 6.15 2.39
N GLY A 449 -7.65 4.92 2.22
CA GLY A 449 -6.85 3.78 1.79
C GLY A 449 -6.28 3.93 0.39
N GLN A 450 -7.09 4.39 -0.57
CA GLN A 450 -6.64 4.67 -1.94
C GLN A 450 -5.61 5.81 -1.98
N ALA A 451 -5.84 6.89 -1.22
CA ALA A 451 -4.88 7.99 -1.11
C ALA A 451 -3.52 7.51 -0.55
N GLY A 452 -3.54 6.63 0.44
CA GLY A 452 -2.31 6.01 0.98
C GLY A 452 -1.53 5.23 -0.09
N TRP A 453 -2.21 4.46 -0.94
CA TRP A 453 -1.55 3.75 -2.05
C TRP A 453 -1.04 4.69 -3.14
N VAL A 454 -1.76 5.76 -3.46
CA VAL A 454 -1.26 6.79 -4.37
C VAL A 454 0.06 7.38 -3.85
N VAL A 455 0.14 7.73 -2.57
CA VAL A 455 1.40 8.21 -1.96
C VAL A 455 2.49 7.14 -2.05
N ALA A 456 2.17 5.89 -1.71
CA ALA A 456 3.15 4.81 -1.70
C ALA A 456 3.73 4.54 -3.09
N GLU A 457 2.89 4.46 -4.13
CA GLU A 457 3.25 3.97 -5.45
C GLU A 457 3.59 5.08 -6.45
N CYS A 458 2.83 6.17 -6.47
CA CYS A 458 3.15 7.33 -7.30
C CYS A 458 4.33 8.13 -6.73
N GLY A 459 4.46 8.19 -5.39
CA GLY A 459 5.58 8.87 -4.73
C GLY A 459 6.93 8.15 -4.89
N ARG A 460 6.96 6.88 -5.31
CA ARG A 460 8.22 6.18 -5.60
C ARG A 460 8.66 6.26 -7.07
N GLN A 461 7.84 6.81 -7.95
CA GLN A 461 8.22 6.96 -9.36
C GLN A 461 9.47 7.84 -9.50
N PRO A 462 10.34 7.58 -10.49
CA PRO A 462 10.16 6.67 -11.64
C PRO A 462 10.47 5.19 -11.35
N TRP A 463 10.68 4.79 -10.11
CA TRP A 463 11.19 3.49 -9.74
C TRP A 463 10.12 2.40 -9.68
N ALA A 464 10.35 1.27 -10.33
CA ALA A 464 9.73 -0.01 -10.00
C ALA A 464 10.43 -0.64 -8.78
N ILE A 465 11.78 -0.62 -8.77
CA ILE A 465 12.61 -0.96 -7.61
C ILE A 465 13.54 0.22 -7.38
N ARG A 466 13.49 0.79 -6.19
CA ARG A 466 14.24 2.00 -5.84
C ARG A 466 15.71 1.90 -6.25
N ASP A 467 16.20 2.91 -6.95
CA ASP A 467 17.58 3.11 -7.42
C ASP A 467 18.10 2.03 -8.40
N MET A 468 17.41 0.89 -8.54
CA MET A 468 17.89 -0.27 -9.30
C MET A 468 17.16 -0.49 -10.61
N LEU A 469 15.84 -0.33 -10.64
CA LEU A 469 15.03 -0.60 -11.83
C LEU A 469 13.95 0.46 -12.01
N PRO A 470 14.09 1.37 -13.00
CA PRO A 470 13.02 2.30 -13.30
C PRO A 470 11.86 1.59 -14.02
N THR A 471 10.67 2.15 -13.90
CA THR A 471 9.42 1.60 -14.46
C THR A 471 9.54 1.32 -15.96
N MET A 472 10.22 2.20 -16.71
CA MET A 472 10.44 2.04 -18.15
C MET A 472 11.24 0.79 -18.55
N ALA A 473 12.13 0.32 -17.66
CA ALA A 473 12.91 -0.89 -17.87
C ALA A 473 12.23 -2.16 -17.34
N ALA A 474 11.19 -2.00 -16.51
CA ALA A 474 10.49 -3.08 -15.83
C ALA A 474 9.39 -3.74 -16.67
N ILE A 475 8.85 -3.03 -17.68
CA ILE A 475 7.72 -3.48 -18.48
C ILE A 475 8.11 -4.58 -19.48
N SER A 476 7.12 -5.40 -19.85
CA SER A 476 7.24 -6.39 -20.91
C SER A 476 7.28 -5.71 -22.29
N LYS A 477 7.89 -6.38 -23.26
CA LYS A 477 7.84 -5.97 -24.67
C LYS A 477 6.54 -6.46 -25.29
N LEU A 478 5.53 -5.61 -25.30
CA LEU A 478 4.20 -5.89 -25.83
C LEU A 478 3.79 -4.80 -26.84
N ASP A 479 2.80 -5.11 -27.67
CA ASP A 479 2.13 -4.11 -28.50
C ASP A 479 1.21 -3.25 -27.63
N VAL A 480 1.24 -1.93 -27.84
CA VAL A 480 0.39 -0.97 -27.13
C VAL A 480 -1.09 -1.35 -27.23
N SER A 481 -1.54 -1.76 -28.43
CA SER A 481 -2.92 -2.16 -28.68
C SER A 481 -3.37 -3.37 -27.84
N SER A 482 -2.46 -4.30 -27.56
CA SER A 482 -2.74 -5.46 -26.70
C SER A 482 -2.98 -5.03 -25.25
N VAL A 483 -2.15 -4.12 -24.73
CA VAL A 483 -2.30 -3.58 -23.38
C VAL A 483 -3.56 -2.72 -23.26
N GLN A 484 -3.86 -1.88 -24.26
CA GLN A 484 -5.11 -1.12 -24.31
C GLN A 484 -6.33 -2.02 -24.30
N THR A 485 -6.32 -3.09 -25.09
CA THR A 485 -7.43 -4.04 -25.17
C THR A 485 -7.66 -4.70 -23.80
N THR A 486 -6.62 -5.20 -23.16
CA THR A 486 -6.73 -5.83 -21.83
C THR A 486 -7.15 -4.83 -20.76
N PHE A 487 -6.66 -3.58 -20.82
CA PHE A 487 -7.10 -2.50 -19.92
C PHE A 487 -8.61 -2.29 -19.98
N PHE A 488 -9.20 -2.15 -21.17
CA PHE A 488 -10.63 -1.93 -21.32
C PHE A 488 -11.46 -3.17 -20.95
N ILE A 489 -10.95 -4.38 -21.22
CA ILE A 489 -11.60 -5.62 -20.76
C ILE A 489 -11.62 -5.66 -19.22
N PHE A 490 -10.53 -5.36 -18.55
CA PHE A 490 -10.46 -5.36 -17.09
C PHE A 490 -11.30 -4.24 -16.48
N LEU A 491 -11.29 -3.04 -17.07
CA LEU A 491 -12.14 -1.94 -16.64
C LEU A 491 -13.62 -2.34 -16.66
N LEU A 492 -14.07 -2.95 -17.75
CA LEU A 492 -15.45 -3.44 -17.88
C LEU A 492 -15.75 -4.56 -16.87
N LEU A 493 -14.89 -5.58 -16.82
CA LEU A 493 -15.05 -6.74 -15.93
C LEU A 493 -15.12 -6.32 -14.46
N PHE A 494 -14.16 -5.53 -13.99
CA PHE A 494 -14.12 -5.08 -12.60
C PHE A 494 -15.27 -4.17 -12.25
N THR A 495 -15.70 -3.29 -13.18
CA THR A 495 -16.87 -2.44 -12.98
C THR A 495 -18.14 -3.28 -12.83
N VAL A 496 -18.34 -4.28 -13.68
CA VAL A 496 -19.48 -5.21 -13.58
C VAL A 496 -19.44 -5.99 -12.27
N MET A 497 -18.26 -6.51 -11.88
CA MET A 497 -18.09 -7.23 -10.63
C MET A 497 -18.37 -6.32 -9.41
N LEU A 498 -17.89 -5.07 -9.42
CA LEU A 498 -18.15 -4.10 -8.36
C LEU A 498 -19.64 -3.79 -8.25
N ILE A 499 -20.32 -3.48 -9.36
CA ILE A 499 -21.76 -3.20 -9.38
C ILE A 499 -22.55 -4.41 -8.87
N ALA A 500 -22.23 -5.60 -9.35
CA ALA A 500 -22.88 -6.84 -8.91
C ALA A 500 -22.63 -7.10 -7.42
N GLY A 501 -21.38 -6.99 -6.96
CA GLY A 501 -21.00 -7.18 -5.57
C GLY A 501 -21.68 -6.21 -4.62
N VAL A 502 -21.65 -4.92 -4.93
CA VAL A 502 -22.35 -3.88 -4.17
C VAL A 502 -23.85 -4.13 -4.17
N GLY A 503 -24.43 -4.48 -5.32
CA GLY A 503 -25.85 -4.82 -5.44
C GLY A 503 -26.26 -5.99 -4.54
N ILE A 504 -25.48 -7.08 -4.55
CA ILE A 504 -25.72 -8.27 -3.70
C ILE A 504 -25.55 -7.90 -2.22
N MET A 505 -24.51 -7.12 -1.86
CA MET A 505 -24.25 -6.67 -0.50
C MET A 505 -25.37 -5.78 0.03
N VAL A 506 -25.83 -4.80 -0.75
CA VAL A 506 -26.97 -3.94 -0.41
C VAL A 506 -28.26 -4.76 -0.24
N LYS A 507 -28.49 -5.75 -1.08
CA LYS A 507 -29.65 -6.68 -0.96
C LYS A 507 -29.56 -7.50 0.33
N ALA A 508 -28.37 -8.00 0.67
CA ALA A 508 -28.14 -8.72 1.93
C ALA A 508 -28.34 -7.81 3.16
N ILE A 509 -27.83 -6.57 3.13
CA ILE A 509 -28.04 -5.57 4.19
C ILE A 509 -29.54 -5.25 4.34
N LYS A 510 -30.27 -5.03 3.24
CA LYS A 510 -31.72 -4.76 3.29
C LYS A 510 -32.51 -5.93 3.87
N LYS A 511 -32.12 -7.17 3.61
CA LYS A 511 -32.73 -8.37 4.21
C LYS A 511 -32.50 -8.37 5.73
N GLY A 512 -31.31 -8.04 6.18
CA GLY A 512 -30.92 -7.99 7.60
C GLY A 512 -30.50 -9.34 8.16
N PRO A 513 -30.12 -9.38 9.46
CA PRO A 513 -29.85 -10.63 10.15
C PRO A 513 -31.11 -11.50 10.17
N GLU A 514 -30.95 -12.80 9.92
CA GLU A 514 -32.03 -13.78 9.96
C GLU A 514 -32.53 -13.96 11.40
N ASN A 515 -33.85 -14.10 11.57
CA ASN A 515 -34.49 -14.29 12.88
C ASN A 515 -34.16 -15.65 13.51
#